data_75782abc03b7f26ff6eadb5567b6c845
#
_entry.id   75782abc03b7f26ff6eadb5567b6c845
#
_cell.length_a   1.000
_cell.length_b   1.000
_cell.length_c   1.000
_cell.angle_alpha   90.00
_cell.angle_beta   90.00
_cell.angle_gamma   90.00
#
_symmetry.space_group_name_H-M   'P 1'
#
loop_
_entity.id
_entity.type
_entity.pdbx_description
1 polymer ?
#
loop_
_entity_poly.entity_id
_entity_poly.type
_entity_poly.pdbx_seq_one_letter_code
_entity_poly.pdbx_strand_id
1 'polypeptide(L)'
;GDLHELFRRLVDIESVSMHEAPIADAVEETLAPHRHLEVTRLGNSVVARTHLGRSERVVIAGHLDTVPVVENLPSYIEQRSDGDYLVGRGTCDMKGGIAVALALAVSLENPVRDVTWAFYECEEIAAEHNGLEKIASWRPDLIDGDFAILMEPTDGRVEGGCQGTMRFTLE
;
A
#
# COMPACT_ATOMS: atom_id res chain seq x y z
N GLY A 1 -12.15 -9.22 -10.69
CA GLY A 1 -12.92 -8.94 -9.47
C GLY A 1 -13.36 -7.49 -9.42
N ASP A 2 -14.36 -7.18 -8.62
CA ASP A 2 -14.82 -5.81 -8.43
C ASP A 2 -13.83 -5.06 -7.53
N LEU A 3 -13.28 -3.93 -8.02
CA LEU A 3 -12.33 -3.11 -7.27
C LEU A 3 -12.95 -2.52 -6.00
N HIS A 4 -14.23 -2.16 -6.03
CA HIS A 4 -14.92 -1.62 -4.85
C HIS A 4 -15.07 -2.67 -3.75
N GLU A 5 -15.35 -3.92 -4.11
CA GLU A 5 -15.43 -5.02 -3.16
C GLU A 5 -14.05 -5.34 -2.56
N LEU A 6 -13.00 -5.35 -3.39
CA LEU A 6 -11.62 -5.50 -2.91
C LEU A 6 -11.26 -4.39 -1.92
N PHE A 7 -11.55 -3.14 -2.28
CA PHE A 7 -11.30 -1.99 -1.42
C PHE A 7 -12.02 -2.12 -0.07
N ARG A 8 -13.32 -2.43 -0.08
CA ARG A 8 -14.11 -2.62 1.14
C ARG A 8 -13.54 -3.71 2.03
N ARG A 9 -13.19 -4.86 1.46
CA ARG A 9 -12.57 -5.97 2.20
C ARG A 9 -11.25 -5.57 2.85
N LEU A 10 -10.40 -4.83 2.15
CA LEU A 10 -9.15 -4.32 2.74
C LEU A 10 -9.41 -3.32 3.86
N VAL A 11 -10.41 -2.44 3.73
CA VAL A 11 -10.79 -1.49 4.79
C VAL A 11 -11.25 -2.23 6.04
N ASP A 12 -12.05 -3.29 5.89
CA ASP A 12 -12.62 -4.06 7.00
C ASP A 12 -11.60 -4.94 7.74
N ILE A 13 -10.38 -5.10 7.20
CA ILE A 13 -9.26 -5.68 7.94
C ILE A 13 -8.62 -4.57 8.79
N GLU A 14 -8.78 -4.62 10.12
CA GLU A 14 -8.09 -3.71 11.03
C GLU A 14 -6.58 -3.89 10.90
N SER A 15 -5.84 -2.78 10.76
CA SER A 15 -4.40 -2.77 10.55
C SER A 15 -3.73 -1.54 11.16
N VAL A 16 -4.01 -1.28 12.43
CA VAL A 16 -3.30 -0.23 13.17
C VAL A 16 -1.80 -0.53 13.18
N SER A 17 -0.96 0.53 13.07
CA SER A 17 0.51 0.38 13.06
C SER A 17 1.02 -0.58 14.14
N MET A 18 1.94 -1.46 13.80
CA MET A 18 2.44 -2.62 14.56
C MET A 18 1.48 -3.83 14.61
N HIS A 19 0.30 -3.77 14.00
CA HIS A 19 -0.69 -4.86 13.98
C HIS A 19 -1.15 -5.22 12.57
N GLU A 20 -0.29 -5.02 11.56
CA GLU A 20 -0.61 -5.20 10.14
C GLU A 20 -0.61 -6.67 9.68
N ALA A 21 -0.27 -7.64 10.53
CA ALA A 21 -0.16 -9.03 10.11
C ALA A 21 -1.40 -9.53 9.33
N PRO A 22 -2.65 -9.27 9.75
CA PRO A 22 -3.81 -9.78 9.02
C PRO A 22 -3.96 -9.20 7.62
N ILE A 23 -3.70 -7.90 7.41
CA ILE A 23 -3.79 -7.30 6.08
C ILE A 23 -2.61 -7.73 5.20
N ALA A 24 -1.43 -7.87 5.78
CA ALA A 24 -0.25 -8.34 5.06
C ALA A 24 -0.42 -9.80 4.61
N ASP A 25 -1.02 -10.66 5.43
CA ASP A 25 -1.36 -12.03 5.08
C ASP A 25 -2.36 -12.04 3.91
N ALA A 26 -3.42 -11.23 3.96
CA ALA A 26 -4.40 -11.13 2.88
C ALA A 26 -3.80 -10.63 1.55
N VAL A 27 -2.85 -9.69 1.61
CA VAL A 27 -2.11 -9.21 0.44
C VAL A 27 -1.23 -10.32 -0.13
N GLU A 28 -0.44 -10.99 0.70
CA GLU A 28 0.42 -12.12 0.29
C GLU A 28 -0.39 -13.25 -0.33
N GLU A 29 -1.49 -13.67 0.32
CA GLU A 29 -2.40 -14.71 -0.18
C GLU A 29 -3.02 -14.32 -1.54
N THR A 30 -3.30 -13.05 -1.75
CA THR A 30 -3.84 -12.56 -3.03
C THR A 30 -2.79 -12.61 -4.14
N LEU A 31 -1.53 -12.31 -3.84
CA LEU A 31 -0.45 -12.23 -4.84
C LEU A 31 0.19 -13.58 -5.15
N ALA A 32 0.35 -14.44 -4.15
CA ALA A 32 1.10 -15.70 -4.26
C ALA A 32 0.66 -16.65 -5.38
N PRO A 33 -0.64 -16.76 -5.77
CA PRO A 33 -1.06 -17.63 -6.86
C PRO A 33 -0.60 -17.16 -8.26
N HIS A 34 -0.18 -15.91 -8.41
CA HIS A 34 0.13 -15.29 -9.70
C HIS A 34 1.57 -15.55 -10.13
N ARG A 35 1.77 -16.48 -11.08
CA ARG A 35 3.08 -16.96 -11.54
C ARG A 35 3.99 -15.90 -12.17
N HIS A 36 3.44 -14.76 -12.60
CA HIS A 36 4.20 -13.63 -13.14
C HIS A 36 4.83 -12.76 -12.05
N LEU A 37 4.49 -13.04 -10.78
CA LEU A 37 5.00 -12.32 -9.61
C LEU A 37 5.96 -13.19 -8.80
N GLU A 38 7.10 -12.62 -8.44
CA GLU A 38 7.92 -13.08 -7.32
C GLU A 38 7.49 -12.33 -6.07
N VAL A 39 6.97 -13.04 -5.07
CA VAL A 39 6.45 -12.45 -3.83
C VAL A 39 7.44 -12.71 -2.70
N THR A 40 7.82 -11.66 -1.99
CA THR A 40 8.73 -11.70 -0.84
C THR A 40 8.05 -11.03 0.36
N ARG A 41 8.03 -11.72 1.52
CA ARG A 41 7.56 -11.19 2.79
C ARG A 41 8.73 -10.74 3.67
N LEU A 42 8.64 -9.53 4.26
CA LEU A 42 9.61 -8.98 5.23
C LEU A 42 8.82 -8.34 6.39
N GLY A 43 8.73 -9.05 7.52
CA GLY A 43 7.84 -8.64 8.61
C GLY A 43 6.39 -8.60 8.14
N ASN A 44 5.74 -7.45 8.28
CA ASN A 44 4.41 -7.22 7.74
C ASN A 44 4.44 -6.45 6.39
N SER A 45 5.60 -6.32 5.78
CA SER A 45 5.73 -5.78 4.43
C SER A 45 5.73 -6.90 3.40
N VAL A 46 5.05 -6.70 2.27
CA VAL A 46 4.96 -7.63 1.14
C VAL A 46 5.44 -6.95 -0.12
N VAL A 47 6.41 -7.55 -0.80
CA VAL A 47 6.92 -7.04 -2.08
C VAL A 47 6.64 -8.05 -3.18
N ALA A 48 6.00 -7.61 -4.25
CA ALA A 48 5.76 -8.41 -5.45
C ALA A 48 6.46 -7.80 -6.66
N ARG A 49 7.11 -8.63 -7.48
CA ARG A 49 7.91 -8.16 -8.60
C ARG A 49 7.67 -8.97 -9.86
N THR A 50 7.60 -8.28 -11.00
CA THR A 50 7.78 -8.94 -12.31
C THR A 50 9.26 -9.08 -12.66
N HIS A 51 9.58 -10.10 -13.46
CA HIS A 51 10.93 -10.36 -13.98
C HIS A 51 10.86 -10.67 -15.49
N LEU A 52 10.43 -9.68 -16.26
CA LEU A 52 10.27 -9.79 -17.71
C LEU A 52 11.55 -9.39 -18.47
N GLY A 53 12.59 -8.93 -17.78
CA GLY A 53 13.84 -8.46 -18.36
C GLY A 53 13.68 -7.14 -19.12
N ARG A 54 12.78 -6.28 -18.67
CA ARG A 54 12.64 -4.94 -19.24
C ARG A 54 13.81 -4.04 -18.85
N SER A 55 14.10 -3.04 -19.69
CA SER A 55 15.20 -2.10 -19.46
C SER A 55 14.96 -1.12 -18.31
N GLU A 56 13.71 -0.92 -17.93
CA GLU A 56 13.29 -0.01 -16.87
C GLU A 56 12.34 -0.71 -15.90
N ARG A 57 12.36 -0.27 -14.64
CA ARG A 57 11.49 -0.74 -13.56
C ARG A 57 10.76 0.42 -12.87
N VAL A 58 9.47 0.27 -12.67
CA VAL A 58 8.66 1.17 -11.86
C VAL A 58 8.38 0.54 -10.50
N VAL A 59 8.57 1.30 -9.44
CA VAL A 59 8.18 0.92 -8.07
C VAL A 59 6.86 1.61 -7.74
N ILE A 60 5.87 0.83 -7.31
CA ILE A 60 4.58 1.31 -6.82
C ILE A 60 4.52 0.93 -5.35
N ALA A 61 4.43 1.91 -4.46
CA ALA A 61 4.49 1.67 -3.03
C ALA A 61 3.30 2.30 -2.29
N GLY A 62 2.84 1.63 -1.25
CA GLY A 62 1.82 2.12 -0.34
C GLY A 62 1.86 1.38 0.99
N HIS A 63 1.45 2.08 2.06
CA HIS A 63 1.47 1.50 3.41
C HIS A 63 0.17 0.74 3.74
N LEU A 64 0.33 -0.28 4.58
CA LEU A 64 -0.75 -1.17 5.00
C LEU A 64 -1.39 -0.74 6.32
N ASP A 65 -0.63 0.02 7.12
CA ASP A 65 -1.09 0.44 8.42
C ASP A 65 -2.02 1.65 8.38
N THR A 66 -2.67 1.86 9.49
CA THR A 66 -3.52 3.03 9.75
C THR A 66 -3.28 3.54 11.16
N VAL A 67 -3.64 4.80 11.39
CA VAL A 67 -3.82 5.32 12.75
C VAL A 67 -4.93 4.55 13.50
N PRO A 68 -5.04 4.66 14.83
CA PRO A 68 -6.02 3.93 15.63
C PRO A 68 -7.47 4.06 15.13
N VAL A 69 -8.22 2.98 15.25
CA VAL A 69 -9.67 2.93 14.96
C VAL A 69 -10.44 3.72 16.02
N VAL A 70 -11.38 4.55 15.57
CA VAL A 70 -12.27 5.33 16.45
C VAL A 70 -13.71 5.12 15.98
N GLU A 71 -14.32 4.00 16.40
CA GLU A 71 -15.72 3.62 16.08
C GLU A 71 -16.06 3.70 14.57
N ASN A 72 -15.08 3.52 13.70
CA ASN A 72 -15.20 3.64 12.25
C ASN A 72 -14.79 2.35 11.50
N LEU A 73 -14.94 1.21 12.14
CA LEU A 73 -14.97 -0.14 11.57
C LEU A 73 -16.08 -0.95 12.24
N PRO A 74 -16.74 -1.87 11.50
CA PRO A 74 -16.55 -2.12 10.06
C PRO A 74 -16.97 -0.92 9.21
N SER A 75 -16.50 -0.91 7.95
CA SER A 75 -16.85 0.13 6.99
C SER A 75 -18.34 0.08 6.60
N TYR A 76 -18.89 1.22 6.22
CA TYR A 76 -20.26 1.33 5.74
C TYR A 76 -20.38 2.31 4.59
N ILE A 77 -21.46 2.19 3.81
CA ILE A 77 -21.80 3.14 2.75
C ILE A 77 -22.66 4.24 3.32
N GLU A 78 -22.20 5.48 3.16
CA GLU A 78 -22.98 6.68 3.44
C GLU A 78 -23.47 7.27 2.11
N GLN A 79 -24.78 7.38 1.97
CA GLN A 79 -25.39 8.02 0.80
C GLN A 79 -25.46 9.53 1.02
N ARG A 80 -24.82 10.29 0.12
CA ARG A 80 -24.84 11.76 0.11
C ARG A 80 -25.46 12.28 -1.17
N SER A 81 -25.76 13.58 -1.22
CA SER A 81 -26.39 14.21 -2.40
C SER A 81 -25.53 14.17 -3.67
N ASP A 82 -24.23 14.01 -3.53
CA ASP A 82 -23.22 14.02 -4.59
C ASP A 82 -22.64 12.62 -4.88
N GLY A 83 -23.08 11.59 -4.16
CA GLY A 83 -22.69 10.19 -4.39
C GLY A 83 -22.66 9.32 -3.13
N ASP A 84 -22.29 8.07 -3.33
CA ASP A 84 -22.10 7.10 -2.26
C ASP A 84 -20.64 7.12 -1.79
N TYR A 85 -20.44 7.18 -0.48
CA TYR A 85 -19.13 7.22 0.16
C TYR A 85 -18.90 5.98 1.00
N LEU A 86 -17.75 5.33 0.82
CA LEU A 86 -17.29 4.31 1.76
C LEU A 86 -16.64 5.00 2.97
N VAL A 87 -17.23 4.83 4.14
CA VAL A 87 -16.74 5.39 5.40
C VAL A 87 -16.09 4.28 6.22
N GLY A 88 -14.86 4.52 6.66
CA GLY A 88 -14.09 3.54 7.45
C GLY A 88 -12.67 3.99 7.72
N ARG A 89 -11.97 3.35 8.66
CA ARG A 89 -10.56 3.63 8.91
C ARG A 89 -9.70 3.19 7.71
N GLY A 90 -8.85 4.11 7.20
CA GLY A 90 -7.97 3.85 6.06
C GLY A 90 -8.65 3.95 4.69
N THR A 91 -9.91 4.39 4.60
CA THR A 91 -10.56 4.59 3.29
C THR A 91 -9.88 5.68 2.46
N CYS A 92 -9.41 6.73 3.10
CA CYS A 92 -8.69 7.82 2.46
C CYS A 92 -7.18 7.53 2.47
N ASP A 93 -6.63 7.14 3.61
CA ASP A 93 -5.21 6.93 3.86
C ASP A 93 -4.95 5.51 4.38
N MET A 94 -4.37 4.59 3.53
CA MET A 94 -4.39 4.74 2.07
C MET A 94 -4.85 3.45 1.37
N LYS A 95 -5.80 2.72 1.99
CA LYS A 95 -6.27 1.41 1.48
C LYS A 95 -6.93 1.48 0.09
N GLY A 96 -7.40 2.67 -0.33
CA GLY A 96 -7.84 2.90 -1.71
C GLY A 96 -6.69 2.72 -2.71
N GLY A 97 -5.54 3.35 -2.43
CA GLY A 97 -4.31 3.17 -3.20
C GLY A 97 -3.82 1.71 -3.18
N ILE A 98 -3.87 1.05 -2.02
CA ILE A 98 -3.53 -0.36 -1.87
C ILE A 98 -4.42 -1.25 -2.75
N ALA A 99 -5.75 -1.01 -2.77
CA ALA A 99 -6.67 -1.79 -3.59
C ALA A 99 -6.34 -1.67 -5.09
N VAL A 100 -6.04 -0.46 -5.55
CA VAL A 100 -5.65 -0.21 -6.95
C VAL A 100 -4.31 -0.89 -7.26
N ALA A 101 -3.30 -0.72 -6.41
CA ALA A 101 -1.99 -1.33 -6.59
C ALA A 101 -2.08 -2.87 -6.63
N LEU A 102 -2.88 -3.47 -5.75
CA LEU A 102 -3.10 -4.92 -5.69
C LEU A 102 -3.83 -5.43 -6.94
N ALA A 103 -4.88 -4.73 -7.39
CA ALA A 103 -5.59 -5.08 -8.62
C ALA A 103 -4.69 -5.00 -9.85
N LEU A 104 -3.83 -3.98 -9.93
CA LEU A 104 -2.83 -3.86 -10.99
C LEU A 104 -1.80 -4.99 -10.93
N ALA A 105 -1.28 -5.32 -9.75
CA ALA A 105 -0.31 -6.40 -9.58
C ALA A 105 -0.85 -7.74 -10.10
N VAL A 106 -2.10 -8.05 -9.77
CA VAL A 106 -2.78 -9.28 -10.21
C VAL A 106 -3.05 -9.31 -11.73
N SER A 107 -3.38 -8.15 -12.32
CA SER A 107 -3.85 -8.09 -13.72
C SER A 107 -2.75 -7.81 -14.76
N LEU A 108 -1.64 -7.19 -14.37
CA LEU A 108 -0.56 -6.80 -15.28
C LEU A 108 0.48 -7.92 -15.44
N GLU A 109 0.13 -8.94 -16.21
CA GLU A 109 1.05 -10.08 -16.47
C GLU A 109 2.22 -9.72 -17.39
N ASN A 110 2.05 -8.75 -18.29
CA ASN A 110 3.06 -8.39 -19.29
C ASN A 110 3.19 -6.87 -19.50
N PRO A 111 3.54 -6.11 -18.46
CA PRO A 111 3.71 -4.66 -18.56
C PRO A 111 4.90 -4.27 -19.44
N VAL A 112 4.87 -3.04 -19.97
CA VAL A 112 5.94 -2.50 -20.83
C VAL A 112 7.24 -2.23 -20.08
N ARG A 113 7.18 -2.08 -18.76
CA ARG A 113 8.31 -2.00 -17.83
C ARG A 113 8.18 -3.09 -16.79
N ASP A 114 9.29 -3.54 -16.21
CA ASP A 114 9.20 -4.35 -15.00
C ASP A 114 8.60 -3.53 -13.87
N VAL A 115 7.80 -4.16 -13.01
CA VAL A 115 7.11 -3.47 -11.91
C VAL A 115 7.43 -4.15 -10.59
N THR A 116 7.64 -3.34 -9.57
CA THR A 116 7.68 -3.72 -8.16
C THR A 116 6.50 -3.09 -7.46
N TRP A 117 5.71 -3.89 -6.75
CA TRP A 117 4.70 -3.43 -5.80
C TRP A 117 5.21 -3.67 -4.39
N ALA A 118 5.33 -2.60 -3.61
CA ALA A 118 5.77 -2.64 -2.21
C ALA A 118 4.62 -2.21 -1.30
N PHE A 119 4.07 -3.16 -0.57
CA PHE A 119 3.05 -2.95 0.45
C PHE A 119 3.76 -3.00 1.80
N TYR A 120 3.91 -1.87 2.48
CA TYR A 120 4.80 -1.79 3.64
C TYR A 120 4.09 -1.41 4.94
N GLU A 121 4.70 -1.80 6.06
CA GLU A 121 4.21 -1.58 7.41
C GLU A 121 4.66 -0.25 8.00
N CYS A 122 3.94 0.26 9.02
CA CYS A 122 4.40 1.29 9.96
C CYS A 122 4.80 2.62 9.32
N GLU A 123 3.99 3.16 8.40
CA GLU A 123 4.17 4.51 7.88
C GLU A 123 3.76 5.57 8.90
N GLU A 124 2.64 5.35 9.60
CA GLU A 124 1.93 6.31 10.44
C GLU A 124 2.57 6.56 11.82
N ILE A 125 3.72 5.96 12.08
CA ILE A 125 4.44 6.07 13.35
C ILE A 125 5.90 6.50 13.14
N ALA A 126 6.74 6.39 14.18
CA ALA A 126 8.14 6.82 14.10
C ALA A 126 8.91 6.10 12.98
N ALA A 127 9.74 6.84 12.23
CA ALA A 127 10.46 6.38 11.03
C ALA A 127 11.29 5.10 11.26
N GLU A 128 11.79 4.88 12.47
CA GLU A 128 12.55 3.66 12.86
C GLU A 128 11.75 2.36 12.68
N HIS A 129 10.41 2.46 12.60
CA HIS A 129 9.52 1.34 12.38
C HIS A 129 9.12 1.19 10.91
N ASN A 130 9.34 2.19 10.08
CA ASN A 130 8.88 2.25 8.69
C ASN A 130 9.38 1.07 7.87
N GLY A 131 8.44 0.30 7.30
CA GLY A 131 8.75 -0.90 6.54
C GLY A 131 9.49 -0.62 5.24
N LEU A 132 9.23 0.50 4.57
CA LEU A 132 9.93 0.87 3.34
C LEU A 132 11.40 1.20 3.61
N GLU A 133 11.69 1.88 4.73
CA GLU A 133 13.06 2.14 5.17
C GLU A 133 13.80 0.86 5.53
N LYS A 134 13.12 -0.09 6.19
CA LYS A 134 13.68 -1.43 6.47
C LYS A 134 14.00 -2.19 5.19
N ILE A 135 13.10 -2.18 4.21
CA ILE A 135 13.35 -2.81 2.90
C ILE A 135 14.56 -2.16 2.24
N ALA A 136 14.61 -0.82 2.19
CA ALA A 136 15.73 -0.07 1.61
C ALA A 136 17.08 -0.39 2.26
N SER A 137 17.08 -0.65 3.58
CA SER A 137 18.30 -0.95 4.33
C SER A 137 18.75 -2.41 4.22
N TRP A 138 17.81 -3.36 4.23
CA TRP A 138 18.12 -4.79 4.31
C TRP A 138 18.08 -5.51 2.97
N ARG A 139 17.20 -5.09 2.10
CA ARG A 139 16.95 -5.67 0.77
C ARG A 139 16.71 -4.58 -0.28
N PRO A 140 17.68 -3.64 -0.46
CA PRO A 140 17.53 -2.56 -1.44
C PRO A 140 17.25 -3.08 -2.86
N ASP A 141 17.71 -4.29 -3.17
CA ASP A 141 17.46 -4.97 -4.44
C ASP A 141 15.97 -5.15 -4.76
N LEU A 142 15.12 -5.22 -3.74
CA LEU A 142 13.68 -5.39 -3.92
C LEU A 142 12.97 -4.13 -4.43
N ILE A 143 13.49 -2.95 -4.10
CA ILE A 143 12.88 -1.65 -4.44
C ILE A 143 13.76 -0.79 -5.33
N ASP A 144 14.84 -1.35 -5.89
CA ASP A 144 15.65 -0.69 -6.90
C ASP A 144 14.83 -0.52 -8.20
N GLY A 145 14.74 0.71 -8.69
CA GLY A 145 13.93 1.07 -9.85
C GLY A 145 14.24 2.46 -10.39
N ASP A 146 13.81 2.72 -11.62
CA ASP A 146 14.08 3.97 -12.34
C ASP A 146 13.09 5.08 -11.97
N PHE A 147 11.90 4.69 -11.50
CA PHE A 147 10.84 5.61 -11.13
C PHE A 147 9.97 5.02 -10.03
N ALA A 148 9.50 5.86 -9.11
CA ALA A 148 8.61 5.43 -8.02
C ALA A 148 7.32 6.23 -8.00
N ILE A 149 6.22 5.53 -7.69
CA ILE A 149 4.89 6.10 -7.44
C ILE A 149 4.50 5.69 -6.02
N LEU A 150 4.32 6.68 -5.15
CA LEU A 150 3.71 6.48 -3.84
C LEU A 150 2.20 6.71 -4.00
N MET A 151 1.41 5.75 -3.53
CA MET A 151 -0.05 5.72 -3.77
C MET A 151 -0.84 6.53 -2.73
N GLU A 152 -0.22 7.57 -2.17
CA GLU A 152 -0.80 8.46 -1.18
C GLU A 152 -2.01 9.26 -1.72
N PRO A 153 -2.94 9.69 -0.84
CA PRO A 153 -4.12 10.44 -1.24
C PRO A 153 -3.74 11.88 -1.62
N THR A 154 -3.80 12.21 -2.91
CA THR A 154 -3.45 13.52 -3.48
C THR A 154 -4.61 14.19 -4.20
N ASP A 155 -5.84 13.77 -3.93
CA ASP A 155 -7.05 14.25 -4.63
C ASP A 155 -6.95 14.07 -6.17
N GLY A 156 -6.33 12.96 -6.60
CA GLY A 156 -6.12 12.62 -8.01
C GLY A 156 -5.08 13.49 -8.73
N ARG A 157 -4.27 14.24 -8.00
CA ARG A 157 -3.18 15.07 -8.55
C ARG A 157 -1.84 14.34 -8.48
N VAL A 158 -0.94 14.70 -9.38
CA VAL A 158 0.45 14.24 -9.31
C VAL A 158 1.23 15.26 -8.47
N GLU A 159 1.84 14.80 -7.39
CA GLU A 159 2.73 15.59 -6.54
C GLU A 159 4.16 15.10 -6.68
N GLY A 160 5.09 16.01 -6.89
CA GLY A 160 6.51 15.70 -7.13
C GLY A 160 7.36 15.71 -5.86
N GLY A 161 6.77 15.54 -4.69
CA GLY A 161 7.46 15.50 -3.41
C GLY A 161 6.50 15.56 -2.23
N CYS A 162 7.03 15.34 -1.03
CA CYS A 162 6.29 15.41 0.22
C CYS A 162 6.92 16.45 1.16
N GLN A 163 6.10 17.07 2.00
CA GLN A 163 6.58 17.99 3.03
C GLN A 163 7.18 17.21 4.20
N GLY A 164 8.36 17.64 4.66
CA GLY A 164 8.95 17.09 5.87
C GLY A 164 8.19 17.52 7.13
N THR A 165 8.11 16.66 8.13
CA THR A 165 7.53 16.96 9.45
C THR A 165 8.65 17.11 10.47
N MET A 166 8.58 18.16 11.30
CA MET A 166 9.46 18.35 12.43
C MET A 166 8.63 18.49 13.72
N ARG A 167 9.02 17.76 14.76
CA ARG A 167 8.46 17.90 16.11
C ARG A 167 9.53 18.41 17.06
N PHE A 168 9.18 19.37 17.92
CA PHE A 168 10.04 19.85 18.99
C PHE A 168 9.20 20.16 20.23
N THR A 169 9.82 20.01 21.41
CA THR A 169 9.23 20.38 22.70
C THR A 169 9.91 21.64 23.19
N LEU A 170 9.13 22.62 23.64
CA LEU A 170 9.62 23.80 24.35
C LEU A 170 9.40 23.54 25.86
N GLU A 171 10.48 23.61 26.63
CA GLU A 171 10.49 23.55 28.09
C GLU A 171 10.53 24.97 28.72
#